data_8ac802270d1ccd8abf0a0d2296882bb8
#
_entry.id   8ac802270d1ccd8abf0a0d2296882bb8
#
_cell.length_a   1.000
_cell.length_b   1.000
_cell.length_c   1.000
_cell.angle_alpha   90.00
_cell.angle_beta   90.00
_cell.angle_gamma   90.00
#
_symmetry.space_group_name_H-M   'P 1'
#
loop_
_entity.id
_entity.type
_entity.pdbx_description
1 polymer ?
#
loop_
_entity_poly.entity_id
_entity_poly.type
_entity_poly.pdbx_seq_one_letter_code
_entity_poly.pdbx_strand_id
1 'polypeptide(L)'
;MTIHFLKKHCRTVYRLFVFCSISGICLYGCSTLAPPPVPPGYPKPYRMGRNWYTPLPHAGGFSQYGKASWYGRDFHGKKTANGEIYNMYDMTAAHKTLPFDTYVSVRNLNNNKTAVVRINDRGPFARGRIIDLSYSAAKKLGIVGPGTTDVEIVALPGPGGTYTAGEEAAPYPVTDLYQGTFTVQIGAFGDRKNAEKLRSQLARTYPNVYITSYSDGRDTFYRVKVGRYSNLAQANRFESMMIQKGFKDAFAVAEDNLTKN
;
A
#
# COMPACT_ATOMS: atom_id res chain seq x y z
N MET A 1 -26.48 60.28 -50.76
CA MET A 1 -25.17 60.50 -50.07
C MET A 1 -25.27 60.09 -48.61
N THR A 2 -25.82 58.88 -48.28
CA THR A 2 -26.06 58.52 -46.84
C THR A 2 -25.98 56.98 -46.56
N ILE A 3 -25.42 56.21 -47.46
CA ILE A 3 -25.37 54.74 -47.28
C ILE A 3 -23.93 54.19 -47.08
N HIS A 4 -22.92 55.04 -47.21
CA HIS A 4 -21.52 54.58 -47.16
C HIS A 4 -20.85 54.68 -45.77
N PHE A 5 -21.50 55.28 -44.78
CA PHE A 5 -20.91 55.55 -43.46
C PHE A 5 -21.19 54.45 -42.41
N LEU A 6 -22.27 53.67 -42.62
CA LEU A 6 -22.63 52.58 -41.66
C LEU A 6 -21.87 51.29 -41.83
N LYS A 7 -21.19 51.06 -42.95
CA LYS A 7 -20.47 49.78 -43.19
C LYS A 7 -19.05 49.72 -42.55
N LYS A 8 -18.48 50.86 -42.21
CA LYS A 8 -17.10 50.91 -41.61
C LYS A 8 -17.08 50.67 -40.10
N HIS A 9 -18.16 51.00 -39.40
CA HIS A 9 -18.18 50.86 -37.91
C HIS A 9 -18.56 49.43 -37.47
N CYS A 10 -19.29 48.70 -38.29
CA CYS A 10 -19.66 47.34 -37.95
C CYS A 10 -18.50 46.32 -38.05
N ARG A 11 -17.48 46.57 -38.87
CA ARG A 11 -16.29 45.72 -39.00
C ARG A 11 -15.28 45.89 -37.85
N THR A 12 -15.25 47.05 -37.22
CA THR A 12 -14.31 47.32 -36.13
C THR A 12 -14.81 46.76 -34.80
N VAL A 13 -16.11 46.78 -34.54
CA VAL A 13 -16.71 46.23 -33.34
C VAL A 13 -16.67 44.71 -33.35
N TYR A 14 -16.83 44.08 -34.54
CA TYR A 14 -16.75 42.61 -34.64
C TYR A 14 -15.32 42.06 -34.45
N ARG A 15 -14.28 42.87 -34.77
CA ARG A 15 -12.88 42.48 -34.51
C ARG A 15 -12.46 42.61 -33.06
N LEU A 16 -13.06 43.50 -32.26
CA LEU A 16 -12.79 43.63 -30.84
C LEU A 16 -13.46 42.52 -30.01
N PHE A 17 -14.63 42.02 -30.43
CA PHE A 17 -15.33 40.93 -29.72
C PHE A 17 -14.73 39.53 -29.95
N VAL A 18 -14.08 39.31 -31.09
CA VAL A 18 -13.43 38.03 -31.40
C VAL A 18 -12.07 37.90 -30.71
N PHE A 19 -11.41 39.03 -30.37
CA PHE A 19 -10.12 38.99 -29.63
C PHE A 19 -10.27 38.82 -28.12
N CYS A 20 -11.43 39.12 -27.53
CA CYS A 20 -11.68 38.92 -26.10
C CYS A 20 -12.13 37.50 -25.74
N SER A 21 -12.60 36.68 -26.71
CA SER A 21 -13.05 35.31 -26.46
C SER A 21 -11.96 34.24 -26.59
N ILE A 22 -10.75 34.61 -27.05
CA ILE A 22 -9.62 33.64 -27.17
C ILE A 22 -8.63 33.74 -25.98
N SER A 23 -8.71 34.77 -25.15
CA SER A 23 -7.85 34.92 -23.98
C SER A 23 -8.36 34.20 -22.71
N GLY A 24 -9.50 33.49 -22.78
CA GLY A 24 -10.13 32.81 -21.65
C GLY A 24 -9.80 31.32 -21.52
N ILE A 25 -8.91 30.74 -22.35
CA ILE A 25 -8.72 29.26 -22.40
C ILE A 25 -7.27 28.88 -22.00
N CYS A 26 -6.61 29.60 -21.15
CA CYS A 26 -5.29 29.20 -20.64
C CYS A 26 -5.10 29.34 -19.13
N LEU A 27 -6.13 29.02 -18.36
CA LEU A 27 -5.97 28.87 -16.90
C LEU A 27 -6.61 27.58 -16.37
N TYR A 28 -6.57 26.49 -17.16
CA TYR A 28 -6.56 25.17 -16.52
C TYR A 28 -5.14 24.90 -16.10
N GLY A 29 -4.74 25.64 -15.05
CA GLY A 29 -3.49 25.48 -14.37
C GLY A 29 -3.33 24.04 -13.90
N CYS A 30 -2.12 23.56 -13.94
CA CYS A 30 -1.66 22.35 -13.28
C CYS A 30 -2.41 22.15 -11.96
N SER A 31 -3.41 21.28 -11.94
CA SER A 31 -3.94 20.76 -10.71
C SER A 31 -2.81 19.92 -10.11
N THR A 32 -2.02 20.54 -9.24
CA THR A 32 -1.17 19.79 -8.33
C THR A 32 -2.12 18.83 -7.61
N LEU A 33 -1.99 17.53 -7.90
CA LEU A 33 -2.76 16.51 -7.21
C LEU A 33 -2.55 16.75 -5.71
N ALA A 34 -3.57 17.29 -5.05
CA ALA A 34 -3.56 17.50 -3.62
C ALA A 34 -3.38 16.14 -2.91
N PRO A 35 -2.73 16.12 -1.75
CA PRO A 35 -2.65 14.91 -0.96
C PRO A 35 -4.05 14.41 -0.62
N PRO A 36 -4.28 13.09 -0.55
CA PRO A 36 -5.55 12.54 -0.10
C PRO A 36 -5.84 13.04 1.32
N PRO A 37 -7.12 13.32 1.66
CA PRO A 37 -7.50 13.63 3.02
C PRO A 37 -7.18 12.43 3.92
N VAL A 38 -6.59 12.72 5.09
CA VAL A 38 -6.25 11.69 6.09
C VAL A 38 -7.05 11.93 7.36
N PRO A 39 -7.46 10.87 8.06
CA PRO A 39 -8.14 11.00 9.34
C PRO A 39 -7.24 11.69 10.39
N PRO A 40 -7.82 12.34 11.41
CA PRO A 40 -7.06 12.86 12.53
C PRO A 40 -6.17 11.78 13.17
N GLY A 41 -4.94 12.14 13.52
CA GLY A 41 -3.97 11.21 14.12
C GLY A 41 -3.12 10.42 13.12
N TYR A 42 -3.42 10.49 11.82
CA TYR A 42 -2.56 9.88 10.81
C TYR A 42 -1.36 10.79 10.49
N PRO A 43 -0.17 10.20 10.26
CA PRO A 43 0.99 10.95 9.78
C PRO A 43 0.72 11.57 8.39
N LYS A 44 1.42 12.68 8.12
CA LYS A 44 1.26 13.39 6.83
C LYS A 44 1.60 12.46 5.65
N PRO A 45 0.75 12.43 4.60
CA PRO A 45 1.07 11.74 3.36
C PRO A 45 2.32 12.31 2.72
N TYR A 46 3.06 11.44 2.04
CA TYR A 46 4.20 11.86 1.22
C TYR A 46 4.01 11.41 -0.22
N ARG A 47 4.64 12.12 -1.15
CA ARG A 47 4.52 11.85 -2.58
C ARG A 47 5.80 11.26 -3.13
N MET A 48 5.66 10.20 -3.95
CA MET A 48 6.76 9.67 -4.74
C MET A 48 6.30 9.48 -6.19
N GLY A 49 6.90 10.26 -7.08
CA GLY A 49 6.45 10.34 -8.46
C GLY A 49 5.01 10.86 -8.56
N ARG A 50 4.12 10.05 -9.16
CA ARG A 50 2.69 10.39 -9.28
C ARG A 50 1.84 9.82 -8.13
N ASN A 51 2.39 9.01 -7.24
CA ASN A 51 1.64 8.31 -6.20
C ASN A 51 1.80 9.00 -4.85
N TRP A 52 0.70 9.05 -4.09
CA TRP A 52 0.66 9.44 -2.70
C TRP A 52 0.68 8.20 -1.81
N TYR A 53 1.40 8.28 -0.71
CA TYR A 53 1.49 7.24 0.32
C TYR A 53 1.16 7.85 1.67
N THR A 54 0.23 7.23 2.40
CA THR A 54 -0.12 7.65 3.76
C THR A 54 0.49 6.65 4.74
N PRO A 55 1.45 7.06 5.58
CA PRO A 55 1.98 6.18 6.61
C PRO A 55 0.88 5.77 7.59
N LEU A 56 0.99 4.57 8.13
CA LEU A 56 0.09 4.07 9.17
C LEU A 56 0.35 4.82 10.48
N PRO A 57 -0.68 5.06 11.32
CA PRO A 57 -0.51 5.71 12.62
C PRO A 57 0.18 4.79 13.64
N HIS A 58 0.03 3.48 13.49
CA HIS A 58 0.67 2.45 14.30
C HIS A 58 0.89 1.17 13.48
N ALA A 59 1.73 0.28 13.97
CA ALA A 59 2.07 -0.99 13.31
C ALA A 59 1.38 -2.21 13.95
N GLY A 60 0.56 -2.02 14.96
CA GLY A 60 -0.10 -3.13 15.67
C GLY A 60 -0.89 -4.03 14.75
N GLY A 61 -0.63 -5.34 14.81
CA GLY A 61 -1.29 -6.35 13.97
C GLY A 61 -0.93 -6.33 12.49
N PHE A 62 0.08 -5.55 12.08
CA PHE A 62 0.47 -5.49 10.67
C PHE A 62 1.18 -6.76 10.22
N SER A 63 0.68 -7.35 9.15
CA SER A 63 1.32 -8.44 8.42
C SER A 63 1.13 -8.22 6.92
N GLN A 64 2.14 -8.56 6.12
CA GLN A 64 2.08 -8.42 4.67
C GLN A 64 2.92 -9.49 3.98
N TYR A 65 2.42 -9.97 2.84
CA TYR A 65 3.11 -10.87 1.93
C TYR A 65 3.50 -10.12 0.65
N GLY A 66 4.64 -10.46 0.09
CA GLY A 66 5.09 -9.92 -1.18
C GLY A 66 6.59 -10.13 -1.40
N LYS A 67 7.16 -9.41 -2.37
CA LYS A 67 8.57 -9.53 -2.68
C LYS A 67 9.43 -8.60 -1.86
N ALA A 68 10.50 -9.15 -1.28
CA ALA A 68 11.61 -8.38 -0.76
C ALA A 68 12.70 -8.20 -1.82
N SER A 69 13.40 -7.09 -1.75
CA SER A 69 14.72 -6.92 -2.35
C SER A 69 15.69 -6.30 -1.34
N TRP A 70 16.87 -5.88 -1.78
CA TRP A 70 17.83 -5.25 -0.88
C TRP A 70 18.55 -4.10 -1.57
N TYR A 71 19.05 -3.15 -0.76
CA TYR A 71 19.79 -1.99 -1.21
C TYR A 71 21.22 -2.38 -1.59
N GLY A 72 21.65 -1.92 -2.74
CA GLY A 72 23.03 -2.03 -3.17
C GLY A 72 24.00 -1.11 -2.40
N ARG A 73 25.30 -1.30 -2.66
CA ARG A 73 26.38 -0.52 -2.05
C ARG A 73 26.27 0.99 -2.32
N ASP A 74 25.61 1.39 -3.41
CA ASP A 74 25.45 2.77 -3.85
C ASP A 74 24.62 3.65 -2.89
N PHE A 75 23.88 3.05 -1.98
CA PHE A 75 23.07 3.76 -0.98
C PHE A 75 23.80 3.95 0.36
N HIS A 76 24.90 3.23 0.58
CA HIS A 76 25.68 3.35 1.81
C HIS A 76 26.20 4.77 2.02
N GLY A 77 26.01 5.31 3.24
CA GLY A 77 26.39 6.68 3.59
C GLY A 77 25.39 7.77 3.19
N LYS A 78 24.29 7.43 2.47
CA LYS A 78 23.23 8.40 2.13
C LYS A 78 22.20 8.51 3.25
N LYS A 79 21.49 9.65 3.30
CA LYS A 79 20.38 9.84 4.25
C LYS A 79 19.18 8.99 3.88
N THR A 80 18.59 8.35 4.87
CA THR A 80 17.30 7.68 4.79
C THR A 80 16.14 8.67 4.99
N ALA A 81 14.91 8.23 4.76
CA ALA A 81 13.73 9.07 4.87
C ALA A 81 13.43 9.52 6.33
N ASN A 82 13.90 8.81 7.36
CA ASN A 82 13.82 9.26 8.75
C ASN A 82 14.99 10.19 9.16
N GLY A 83 15.95 10.46 8.23
CA GLY A 83 17.10 11.37 8.45
C GLY A 83 18.39 10.72 8.92
N GLU A 84 18.38 9.42 9.21
CA GLU A 84 19.60 8.67 9.56
C GLU A 84 20.54 8.52 8.37
N ILE A 85 21.80 8.18 8.62
CA ILE A 85 22.74 7.75 7.59
C ILE A 85 22.58 6.25 7.39
N TYR A 86 22.27 5.85 6.16
CA TYR A 86 22.11 4.43 5.84
C TYR A 86 23.45 3.69 5.98
N ASN A 87 23.47 2.71 6.85
CA ASN A 87 24.56 1.76 6.98
C ASN A 87 24.10 0.38 6.48
N MET A 88 24.69 -0.10 5.39
CA MET A 88 24.31 -1.38 4.77
C MET A 88 24.58 -2.60 5.70
N TYR A 89 25.36 -2.43 6.75
CA TYR A 89 25.67 -3.48 7.71
C TYR A 89 24.73 -3.54 8.92
N ASP A 90 23.81 -2.56 9.06
CA ASP A 90 22.79 -2.55 10.10
C ASP A 90 21.58 -3.41 9.69
N MET A 91 20.80 -3.84 10.68
CA MET A 91 19.58 -4.61 10.48
C MET A 91 18.39 -3.66 10.26
N THR A 92 18.34 -3.02 9.09
CA THR A 92 17.33 -2.01 8.74
C THR A 92 16.66 -2.32 7.41
N ALA A 93 15.52 -1.65 7.16
CA ALA A 93 14.77 -1.80 5.91
C ALA A 93 13.94 -0.56 5.59
N ALA A 94 13.53 -0.45 4.31
CA ALA A 94 12.52 0.49 3.85
C ALA A 94 11.17 -0.18 3.71
N HIS A 95 10.12 0.54 4.14
CA HIS A 95 8.73 0.18 3.91
C HIS A 95 7.89 1.40 3.54
N LYS A 96 6.86 1.20 2.69
CA LYS A 96 6.05 2.32 2.18
C LYS A 96 5.27 3.04 3.26
N THR A 97 4.64 2.30 4.17
CA THR A 97 3.62 2.87 5.07
C THR A 97 3.82 2.56 6.54
N LEU A 98 4.62 1.57 6.93
CA LEU A 98 4.91 1.32 8.33
C LEU A 98 5.52 2.56 9.00
N PRO A 99 5.17 2.87 10.26
CA PRO A 99 5.85 3.91 11.01
C PRO A 99 7.37 3.67 11.05
N PHE A 100 8.14 4.75 11.10
CA PHE A 100 9.57 4.62 11.39
C PHE A 100 9.77 3.99 12.78
N ASP A 101 10.91 3.37 12.96
CA ASP A 101 11.31 2.64 14.18
C ASP A 101 10.44 1.42 14.51
N THR A 102 9.54 1.03 13.59
CA THR A 102 8.86 -0.26 13.69
C THR A 102 9.86 -1.38 13.44
N TYR A 103 9.91 -2.34 14.33
CA TYR A 103 10.61 -3.61 14.12
C TYR A 103 9.68 -4.60 13.42
N VAL A 104 10.19 -5.25 12.39
CA VAL A 104 9.46 -6.30 11.68
C VAL A 104 10.28 -7.58 11.62
N SER A 105 9.61 -8.70 11.86
CA SER A 105 10.12 -10.02 11.50
C SER A 105 9.91 -10.23 10.00
N VAL A 106 10.96 -10.54 9.27
CA VAL A 106 10.93 -10.88 7.85
C VAL A 106 11.25 -12.35 7.71
N ARG A 107 10.35 -13.14 7.13
CA ARG A 107 10.53 -14.54 6.82
C ARG A 107 10.63 -14.76 5.32
N ASN A 108 11.72 -15.32 4.86
CA ASN A 108 11.87 -15.77 3.47
C ASN A 108 11.09 -17.06 3.26
N LEU A 109 10.10 -17.03 2.38
CA LEU A 109 9.17 -18.16 2.14
C LEU A 109 9.80 -19.31 1.37
N ASN A 110 10.94 -19.08 0.70
CA ASN A 110 11.63 -20.10 -0.08
C ASN A 110 12.56 -20.98 0.77
N ASN A 111 13.10 -20.46 1.89
CA ASN A 111 14.08 -21.17 2.71
C ASN A 111 13.79 -21.11 4.21
N ASN A 112 12.67 -20.50 4.61
CA ASN A 112 12.22 -20.30 6.00
C ASN A 112 13.18 -19.55 6.93
N LYS A 113 14.25 -18.91 6.41
CA LYS A 113 15.11 -18.05 7.22
C LYS A 113 14.35 -16.81 7.66
N THR A 114 14.66 -16.35 8.87
CA THR A 114 14.04 -15.15 9.46
C THR A 114 15.10 -14.12 9.85
N ALA A 115 14.69 -12.85 9.81
CA ALA A 115 15.49 -11.73 10.29
C ALA A 115 14.58 -10.66 10.87
N VAL A 116 14.99 -10.04 11.96
CA VAL A 116 14.31 -8.84 12.47
C VAL A 116 15.05 -7.62 11.95
N VAL A 117 14.29 -6.65 11.40
CA VAL A 117 14.81 -5.39 10.89
C VAL A 117 14.00 -4.23 11.42
N ARG A 118 14.62 -3.06 11.56
CA ARG A 118 13.97 -1.80 11.91
C ARG A 118 13.65 -1.00 10.65
N ILE A 119 12.45 -0.46 10.56
CA ILE A 119 12.04 0.41 9.45
C ILE A 119 12.58 1.82 9.70
N ASN A 120 13.50 2.28 8.85
CA ASN A 120 14.08 3.61 8.91
C ASN A 120 14.03 4.37 7.59
N ASP A 121 13.48 3.75 6.52
CA ASP A 121 13.42 4.37 5.22
C ASP A 121 12.06 4.14 4.52
N ARG A 122 11.83 4.87 3.41
CA ARG A 122 10.63 4.80 2.58
C ARG A 122 10.93 4.11 1.25
N GLY A 123 10.02 3.23 0.85
CA GLY A 123 10.10 2.39 -0.34
C GLY A 123 9.67 0.97 -0.02
N PRO A 124 9.84 0.02 -0.93
CA PRO A 124 10.22 0.18 -2.34
C PRO A 124 9.10 0.77 -3.20
N PHE A 125 9.48 1.53 -4.23
CA PHE A 125 8.51 2.09 -5.17
C PHE A 125 8.41 1.28 -6.48
N ALA A 126 9.21 0.25 -6.63
CA ALA A 126 9.08 -0.73 -7.70
C ALA A 126 7.86 -1.64 -7.48
N ARG A 127 7.19 -2.00 -8.59
CA ARG A 127 5.99 -2.86 -8.55
C ARG A 127 6.29 -4.22 -7.92
N GLY A 128 5.33 -4.72 -7.12
CA GLY A 128 5.38 -6.05 -6.51
C GLY A 128 6.30 -6.17 -5.30
N ARG A 129 7.17 -5.20 -5.03
CA ARG A 129 8.01 -5.19 -3.83
C ARG A 129 7.30 -4.52 -2.65
N ILE A 130 7.48 -5.09 -1.48
CA ILE A 130 6.89 -4.58 -0.23
C ILE A 130 7.95 -4.05 0.74
N ILE A 131 9.17 -4.59 0.71
CA ILE A 131 10.25 -4.24 1.61
C ILE A 131 11.59 -4.28 0.85
N ASP A 132 12.46 -3.31 1.12
CA ASP A 132 13.85 -3.32 0.68
C ASP A 132 14.76 -3.40 1.92
N LEU A 133 15.60 -4.42 1.97
CA LEU A 133 16.41 -4.79 3.11
C LEU A 133 17.82 -4.20 3.01
N SER A 134 18.47 -4.01 4.15
CA SER A 134 19.90 -3.78 4.17
C SER A 134 20.66 -5.02 3.66
N TYR A 135 21.95 -4.86 3.32
CA TYR A 135 22.81 -5.97 2.90
C TYR A 135 22.91 -7.05 4.00
N SER A 136 23.09 -6.66 5.25
CA SER A 136 23.18 -7.61 6.38
C SER A 136 21.92 -8.42 6.56
N ALA A 137 20.75 -7.77 6.48
CA ALA A 137 19.45 -8.45 6.53
C ALA A 137 19.27 -9.40 5.35
N ALA A 138 19.61 -8.96 4.14
CA ALA A 138 19.56 -9.77 2.93
C ALA A 138 20.47 -11.00 3.01
N LYS A 139 21.69 -10.83 3.56
CA LYS A 139 22.64 -11.92 3.79
C LYS A 139 22.09 -12.95 4.78
N LYS A 140 21.51 -12.49 5.89
CA LYS A 140 20.89 -13.36 6.90
C LYS A 140 19.74 -14.17 6.31
N LEU A 141 18.92 -13.56 5.46
CA LEU A 141 17.80 -14.20 4.78
C LEU A 141 18.19 -15.04 3.55
N GLY A 142 19.44 -14.98 3.10
CA GLY A 142 19.93 -15.73 1.95
C GLY A 142 19.43 -15.20 0.61
N ILE A 143 19.17 -13.89 0.47
CA ILE A 143 18.61 -13.28 -0.74
C ILE A 143 19.63 -12.43 -1.54
N VAL A 144 20.87 -12.31 -1.07
CA VAL A 144 21.90 -11.50 -1.76
C VAL A 144 22.14 -12.01 -3.19
N GLY A 145 22.26 -13.33 -3.38
CA GLY A 145 22.48 -13.94 -4.71
C GLY A 145 21.26 -13.82 -5.62
N PRO A 146 20.05 -14.25 -5.20
CA PRO A 146 18.83 -14.12 -6.00
C PRO A 146 18.38 -12.68 -6.23
N GLY A 147 18.78 -11.73 -5.39
CA GLY A 147 18.39 -10.32 -5.46
C GLY A 147 17.00 -10.03 -4.95
N THR A 148 16.03 -10.92 -5.14
CA THR A 148 14.64 -10.84 -4.67
C THR A 148 14.13 -12.20 -4.21
N THR A 149 13.16 -12.18 -3.29
CA THR A 149 12.47 -13.40 -2.84
C THR A 149 11.07 -13.06 -2.33
N ASP A 150 10.20 -14.06 -2.26
CA ASP A 150 8.90 -13.91 -1.60
C ASP A 150 9.08 -13.99 -0.08
N VAL A 151 8.48 -13.03 0.62
CA VAL A 151 8.58 -12.89 2.07
C VAL A 151 7.22 -12.67 2.71
N GLU A 152 7.14 -13.04 3.97
CA GLU A 152 6.17 -12.56 4.92
C GLU A 152 6.86 -11.56 5.85
N ILE A 153 6.22 -10.41 6.10
CA ILE A 153 6.66 -9.46 7.10
C ILE A 153 5.58 -9.32 8.16
N VAL A 154 5.98 -9.30 9.44
CA VAL A 154 5.08 -9.15 10.58
C VAL A 154 5.68 -8.07 11.49
N ALA A 155 4.90 -7.04 11.78
CA ALA A 155 5.33 -6.02 12.74
C ALA A 155 5.36 -6.61 14.15
N LEU A 156 6.44 -6.31 14.86
CA LEU A 156 6.63 -6.73 16.23
C LEU A 156 5.98 -5.71 17.20
N PRO A 157 5.55 -6.12 18.39
CA PRO A 157 5.00 -5.21 19.38
C PRO A 157 5.96 -4.04 19.66
N GLY A 158 5.42 -2.83 19.75
CA GLY A 158 6.21 -1.62 20.03
C GLY A 158 6.74 -1.56 21.47
N PRO A 159 7.47 -0.49 21.85
CA PRO A 159 8.33 -0.41 23.05
C PRO A 159 7.57 -0.29 24.38
N GLY A 160 6.89 -1.32 24.75
CA GLY A 160 6.69 -1.86 26.08
C GLY A 160 7.35 -3.23 26.14
N GLY A 161 7.77 -3.77 24.98
CA GLY A 161 8.69 -4.88 24.77
C GLY A 161 9.88 -4.39 23.97
N THR A 162 10.89 -3.91 24.63
CA THR A 162 12.16 -3.43 24.07
C THR A 162 12.86 -4.56 23.33
N TYR A 163 12.99 -4.41 22.01
CA TYR A 163 13.95 -5.21 21.24
C TYR A 163 15.11 -4.32 20.86
N THR A 164 16.26 -4.61 21.43
CA THR A 164 17.54 -4.04 20.99
C THR A 164 17.98 -4.74 19.72
N ALA A 165 18.44 -3.97 18.73
CA ALA A 165 19.03 -4.51 17.53
C ALA A 165 20.23 -5.40 17.90
N GLY A 166 20.12 -6.73 17.66
CA GLY A 166 21.19 -7.68 17.90
C GLY A 166 20.85 -8.85 18.82
N GLU A 167 19.75 -8.81 19.55
CA GLU A 167 19.29 -9.99 20.28
C GLU A 167 18.69 -10.99 19.29
N GLU A 168 19.20 -12.21 19.34
CA GLU A 168 18.60 -13.37 18.72
C GLU A 168 17.17 -13.45 19.24
N ALA A 169 16.19 -13.27 18.34
CA ALA A 169 14.79 -13.24 18.71
C ALA A 169 14.48 -14.49 19.53
N ALA A 170 14.27 -14.33 20.83
CA ALA A 170 13.67 -15.36 21.65
C ALA A 170 12.42 -15.85 20.89
N PRO A 171 12.13 -17.15 20.86
CA PRO A 171 10.96 -17.64 20.19
C PRO A 171 9.74 -16.92 20.76
N TYR A 172 9.23 -15.95 19.99
CA TYR A 172 7.99 -15.28 20.34
C TYR A 172 6.95 -16.37 20.58
N PRO A 173 6.11 -16.23 21.58
CA PRO A 173 4.88 -16.99 21.59
C PRO A 173 4.13 -16.55 20.32
N VAL A 174 4.29 -17.35 19.26
CA VAL A 174 3.72 -17.16 17.92
C VAL A 174 2.19 -17.22 17.99
N THR A 175 1.65 -17.34 19.20
CA THR A 175 0.29 -17.77 19.44
C THR A 175 -0.77 -16.72 19.17
N ASP A 176 -0.51 -15.43 19.35
CA ASP A 176 -1.62 -14.45 19.33
C ASP A 176 -1.75 -13.59 18.07
N LEU A 177 -0.69 -13.38 17.30
CA LEU A 177 -0.76 -12.60 16.06
C LEU A 177 -1.39 -13.38 14.89
N TYR A 178 -1.50 -14.68 15.01
CA TYR A 178 -2.09 -15.57 14.00
C TYR A 178 -3.49 -16.06 14.37
N GLN A 179 -3.99 -15.73 15.56
CA GLN A 179 -5.33 -16.03 16.04
C GLN A 179 -6.23 -14.83 15.85
N GLY A 180 -7.30 -15.00 15.12
CA GLY A 180 -8.27 -13.95 14.82
C GLY A 180 -9.21 -14.40 13.72
N THR A 181 -10.18 -13.59 13.39
CA THR A 181 -11.02 -13.85 12.23
C THR A 181 -10.39 -13.22 11.00
N PHE A 182 -10.05 -14.03 10.04
CA PHE A 182 -9.48 -13.62 8.75
C PHE A 182 -10.42 -13.99 7.61
N THR A 183 -10.34 -13.25 6.54
CA THR A 183 -11.04 -13.52 5.28
C THR A 183 -10.11 -13.23 4.10
N VAL A 184 -10.48 -13.67 2.90
CA VAL A 184 -9.70 -13.34 1.70
C VAL A 184 -10.54 -12.40 0.83
N GLN A 185 -10.04 -11.20 0.59
CA GLN A 185 -10.63 -10.27 -0.36
C GLN A 185 -10.21 -10.68 -1.77
N ILE A 186 -11.19 -10.89 -2.65
CA ILE A 186 -10.97 -11.35 -4.03
C ILE A 186 -11.00 -10.18 -5.02
N GLY A 187 -11.72 -9.11 -4.71
CA GLY A 187 -11.79 -7.93 -5.54
C GLY A 187 -12.50 -6.77 -4.85
N ALA A 188 -12.32 -5.57 -5.39
CA ALA A 188 -13.01 -4.36 -4.97
C ALA A 188 -13.56 -3.64 -6.21
N PHE A 189 -14.79 -3.15 -6.14
CA PHE A 189 -15.52 -2.56 -7.26
C PHE A 189 -16.18 -1.24 -6.85
N GLY A 190 -16.12 -0.24 -7.71
CA GLY A 190 -16.91 0.98 -7.54
C GLY A 190 -18.41 0.77 -7.82
N ASP A 191 -18.76 -0.22 -8.64
CA ASP A 191 -20.15 -0.59 -8.90
C ASP A 191 -20.56 -1.87 -8.15
N ARG A 192 -21.61 -1.76 -7.35
CA ARG A 192 -22.18 -2.85 -6.57
C ARG A 192 -22.60 -4.06 -7.43
N LYS A 193 -23.14 -3.82 -8.64
CA LYS A 193 -23.58 -4.90 -9.54
C LYS A 193 -22.40 -5.81 -9.93
N ASN A 194 -21.23 -5.23 -10.17
CA ASN A 194 -20.02 -5.99 -10.49
C ASN A 194 -19.54 -6.83 -9.29
N ALA A 195 -19.62 -6.28 -8.09
CA ALA A 195 -19.33 -7.03 -6.86
C ALA A 195 -20.31 -8.19 -6.66
N GLU A 196 -21.61 -7.95 -6.86
CA GLU A 196 -22.64 -8.99 -6.73
C GLU A 196 -22.51 -10.10 -7.78
N LYS A 197 -22.11 -9.75 -9.02
CA LYS A 197 -21.81 -10.72 -10.06
C LYS A 197 -20.66 -11.66 -9.63
N LEU A 198 -19.54 -11.08 -9.16
CA LEU A 198 -18.42 -11.87 -8.68
C LEU A 198 -18.81 -12.70 -7.44
N ARG A 199 -19.53 -12.10 -6.48
CA ARG A 199 -20.04 -12.82 -5.30
C ARG A 199 -20.86 -14.03 -5.70
N SER A 200 -21.84 -13.86 -6.61
CA SER A 200 -22.72 -14.93 -7.07
C SER A 200 -21.97 -16.04 -7.82
N GLN A 201 -20.94 -15.67 -8.58
CA GLN A 201 -20.06 -16.64 -9.24
C GLN A 201 -19.28 -17.47 -8.22
N LEU A 202 -18.67 -16.83 -7.23
CA LEU A 202 -17.85 -17.50 -6.21
C LEU A 202 -18.70 -18.32 -5.26
N ALA A 203 -19.90 -17.88 -4.90
CA ALA A 203 -20.81 -18.58 -3.99
C ALA A 203 -21.30 -19.94 -4.51
N ARG A 204 -21.14 -20.23 -5.79
CA ARG A 204 -21.41 -21.56 -6.36
C ARG A 204 -20.36 -22.61 -5.93
N THR A 205 -19.18 -22.16 -5.57
CA THR A 205 -18.04 -23.07 -5.28
C THR A 205 -17.52 -22.93 -3.85
N TYR A 206 -17.63 -21.73 -3.26
CA TYR A 206 -17.04 -21.41 -1.97
C TYR A 206 -18.12 -21.01 -0.95
N PRO A 207 -18.04 -21.48 0.28
CA PRO A 207 -18.90 -21.02 1.36
C PRO A 207 -18.49 -19.62 1.84
N ASN A 208 -19.41 -18.92 2.51
CA ASN A 208 -19.15 -17.64 3.16
C ASN A 208 -18.58 -16.57 2.19
N VAL A 209 -19.24 -16.39 1.03
CA VAL A 209 -18.94 -15.28 0.11
C VAL A 209 -19.85 -14.11 0.40
N TYR A 210 -19.29 -12.97 0.73
CA TYR A 210 -20.06 -11.77 1.11
C TYR A 210 -19.40 -10.50 0.57
N ILE A 211 -20.15 -9.40 0.64
CA ILE A 211 -19.70 -8.08 0.21
C ILE A 211 -19.68 -7.18 1.44
N THR A 212 -18.59 -6.43 1.61
CA THR A 212 -18.53 -5.30 2.53
C THR A 212 -18.37 -4.01 1.75
N SER A 213 -19.05 -2.94 2.16
CA SER A 213 -18.85 -1.61 1.59
C SER A 213 -17.77 -0.87 2.39
N TYR A 214 -16.97 -0.10 1.68
CA TYR A 214 -16.01 0.85 2.24
C TYR A 214 -16.19 2.17 1.53
N SER A 215 -16.32 3.27 2.28
CA SER A 215 -16.36 4.61 1.72
C SER A 215 -15.18 5.41 2.25
N ASP A 216 -14.48 6.11 1.35
CA ASP A 216 -13.43 7.05 1.69
C ASP A 216 -13.93 8.51 1.81
N GLY A 217 -15.28 8.68 1.78
CA GLY A 217 -15.94 9.98 1.82
C GLY A 217 -16.18 10.61 0.45
N ARG A 218 -15.62 10.06 -0.62
CA ARG A 218 -15.85 10.46 -2.02
C ARG A 218 -16.46 9.33 -2.83
N ASP A 219 -15.86 8.15 -2.72
CA ASP A 219 -16.25 6.97 -3.45
C ASP A 219 -16.65 5.85 -2.49
N THR A 220 -17.56 4.98 -2.94
CA THR A 220 -17.90 3.76 -2.22
C THR A 220 -17.40 2.56 -3.00
N PHE A 221 -16.61 1.72 -2.35
CA PHE A 221 -16.09 0.48 -2.90
C PHE A 221 -16.78 -0.72 -2.27
N TYR A 222 -17.15 -1.67 -3.11
CA TYR A 222 -17.76 -2.95 -2.73
C TYR A 222 -16.71 -4.04 -2.81
N ARG A 223 -16.30 -4.56 -1.64
CA ARG A 223 -15.24 -5.55 -1.50
C ARG A 223 -15.86 -6.93 -1.40
N VAL A 224 -15.53 -7.82 -2.34
CA VAL A 224 -15.96 -9.22 -2.33
C VAL A 224 -14.96 -10.03 -1.51
N LYS A 225 -15.45 -10.67 -0.45
CA LYS A 225 -14.67 -11.44 0.51
C LYS A 225 -15.15 -12.90 0.53
N VAL A 226 -14.22 -13.83 0.76
CA VAL A 226 -14.49 -15.28 0.77
C VAL A 226 -13.88 -15.93 2.00
N GLY A 227 -14.67 -16.77 2.64
CA GLY A 227 -14.25 -17.58 3.78
C GLY A 227 -14.18 -16.78 5.08
N ARG A 228 -14.10 -17.54 6.17
CA ARG A 228 -13.75 -17.05 7.51
C ARG A 228 -12.77 -18.06 8.09
N TYR A 229 -11.59 -17.58 8.45
CA TYR A 229 -10.48 -18.40 8.89
C TYR A 229 -10.09 -17.99 10.30
N SER A 230 -9.85 -18.95 11.18
CA SER A 230 -9.47 -18.70 12.58
C SER A 230 -8.00 -18.33 12.75
N ASN A 231 -7.21 -18.43 11.69
CA ASN A 231 -5.82 -17.99 11.68
C ASN A 231 -5.37 -17.54 10.30
N LEU A 232 -4.35 -16.68 10.28
CA LEU A 232 -3.82 -16.09 9.06
C LEU A 232 -3.23 -17.14 8.10
N ALA A 233 -2.62 -18.21 8.60
CA ALA A 233 -2.02 -19.25 7.75
C ALA A 233 -3.05 -19.99 6.90
N GLN A 234 -4.28 -20.18 7.40
CA GLN A 234 -5.38 -20.75 6.62
C GLN A 234 -5.86 -19.77 5.54
N ALA A 235 -6.02 -18.48 5.91
CA ALA A 235 -6.41 -17.44 4.96
C ALA A 235 -5.39 -17.32 3.81
N ASN A 236 -4.09 -17.36 4.10
CA ASN A 236 -3.02 -17.29 3.10
C ASN A 236 -2.97 -18.50 2.18
N ARG A 237 -3.24 -19.71 2.68
CA ARG A 237 -3.38 -20.89 1.81
C ARG A 237 -4.51 -20.72 0.81
N PHE A 238 -5.63 -20.18 1.26
CA PHE A 238 -6.76 -19.91 0.39
C PHE A 238 -6.46 -18.78 -0.59
N GLU A 239 -5.82 -17.70 -0.15
CA GLU A 239 -5.31 -16.62 -1.02
C GLU A 239 -4.45 -17.17 -2.16
N SER A 240 -3.42 -17.97 -1.82
CA SER A 240 -2.53 -18.59 -2.81
C SER A 240 -3.29 -19.45 -3.82
N MET A 241 -4.29 -20.20 -3.38
CA MET A 241 -5.16 -20.98 -4.26
C MET A 241 -5.99 -20.05 -5.18
N MET A 242 -6.51 -18.95 -4.69
CA MET A 242 -7.29 -18.00 -5.49
C MET A 242 -6.43 -17.29 -6.52
N ILE A 243 -5.19 -16.93 -6.17
CA ILE A 243 -4.20 -16.37 -7.10
C ILE A 243 -3.91 -17.36 -8.24
N GLN A 244 -3.71 -18.64 -7.93
CA GLN A 244 -3.51 -19.69 -8.94
C GLN A 244 -4.72 -19.88 -9.85
N LYS A 245 -5.93 -19.62 -9.35
CA LYS A 245 -7.18 -19.66 -10.13
C LYS A 245 -7.43 -18.39 -10.95
N GLY A 246 -6.48 -17.45 -10.95
CA GLY A 246 -6.52 -16.25 -11.79
C GLY A 246 -6.99 -14.97 -11.08
N PHE A 247 -7.32 -15.04 -9.79
CA PHE A 247 -7.65 -13.85 -8.98
C PHE A 247 -6.38 -13.21 -8.43
N LYS A 248 -5.63 -12.54 -9.32
CA LYS A 248 -4.26 -12.04 -9.04
C LYS A 248 -4.19 -10.98 -7.93
N ASP A 249 -5.31 -10.32 -7.63
CA ASP A 249 -5.42 -9.28 -6.62
C ASP A 249 -6.05 -9.80 -5.31
N ALA A 250 -6.17 -11.12 -5.15
CA ALA A 250 -6.63 -11.73 -3.91
C ALA A 250 -5.60 -11.53 -2.79
N PHE A 251 -6.07 -11.19 -1.59
CA PHE A 251 -5.22 -11.07 -0.41
C PHE A 251 -5.99 -11.32 0.90
N ALA A 252 -5.30 -11.91 1.87
CA ALA A 252 -5.85 -12.14 3.21
C ALA A 252 -5.97 -10.82 4.00
N VAL A 253 -7.09 -10.66 4.70
CA VAL A 253 -7.36 -9.50 5.57
C VAL A 253 -7.91 -9.97 6.91
N ALA A 254 -7.53 -9.27 7.99
CA ALA A 254 -8.20 -9.43 9.27
C ALA A 254 -9.62 -8.87 9.18
N GLU A 255 -10.58 -9.54 9.81
CA GLU A 255 -11.91 -8.97 10.03
C GLU A 255 -11.90 -8.18 11.33
N ASP A 256 -12.19 -6.88 11.25
CA ASP A 256 -12.43 -6.08 12.42
C ASP A 256 -13.69 -6.58 13.13
N ASN A 257 -13.56 -6.98 14.39
CA ASN A 257 -14.71 -7.34 15.24
C ASN A 257 -15.60 -6.13 15.61
N LEU A 258 -15.49 -5.02 14.89
CA LEU A 258 -16.16 -3.74 15.16
C LEU A 258 -17.57 -3.61 14.55
N THR A 259 -18.13 -4.66 13.94
CA THR A 259 -19.52 -4.63 13.47
C THR A 259 -20.37 -5.68 14.20
N LYS A 260 -20.51 -5.52 15.50
CA LYS A 260 -21.69 -5.94 16.24
C LYS A 260 -22.23 -4.69 16.95
N ASN A 261 -23.05 -3.95 16.25
CA ASN A 261 -24.20 -3.19 16.78
C ASN A 261 -25.16 -2.95 15.63
#